data_64e6ca756a7849dc3fb99bcd721675df
#
_entry.id   64e6ca756a7849dc3fb99bcd721675df
#
_cell.length_a   1.000
_cell.length_b   1.000
_cell.length_c   1.000
_cell.angle_alpha   90.00
_cell.angle_beta   90.00
_cell.angle_gamma   90.00
#
_symmetry.space_group_name_H-M   'P 1'
#
loop_
_entity.id
_entity.type
_entity.pdbx_description
1 polymer ?
#
loop_
_entity_poly.entity_id
_entity_poly.type
_entity_poly.pdbx_seq_one_letter_code
_entity_poly.pdbx_strand_id
1 'polypeptide(L)'
;MESSQIKNVVFDVGNVLVRWSPPEIVRLTFGHSVDAEQMAKRLFSNKIWLDLNKGLISEEEAIHRYQQELDLTAEECCCFFYYVKQTQIQLFGSVELLQKVKQAGYGVYALTDNVVEIVEHLKSTYNFWPLFDGAIVSAEVALLKPQPEIYQALLSRYDLNPSETVFLDDMPYNVEGAKQVGMAAIQFENASQCESELKEVGLSF
;
A
#
# COMPACT_ATOMS: atom_id res chain seq x y z
N MET A 1 -23.22 16.21 -18.73
CA MET A 1 -21.90 16.41 -18.13
C MET A 1 -20.97 15.52 -18.93
N GLU A 2 -19.99 16.09 -19.63
CA GLU A 2 -18.96 15.28 -20.29
C GLU A 2 -18.24 14.50 -19.21
N SER A 3 -18.19 13.18 -19.32
CA SER A 3 -17.37 12.32 -18.48
C SER A 3 -15.92 12.79 -18.68
N SER A 4 -15.29 13.30 -17.64
CA SER A 4 -13.88 13.69 -17.73
C SER A 4 -13.07 12.43 -18.03
N GLN A 5 -12.21 12.52 -19.04
CA GLN A 5 -11.34 11.41 -19.43
C GLN A 5 -10.31 11.16 -18.32
N ILE A 6 -10.15 9.92 -17.89
CA ILE A 6 -9.09 9.55 -16.94
C ILE A 6 -7.71 9.82 -17.55
N LYS A 7 -6.86 10.48 -16.78
CA LYS A 7 -5.48 10.83 -17.14
C LYS A 7 -4.44 10.22 -16.20
N ASN A 8 -4.87 9.86 -14.97
CA ASN A 8 -3.97 9.42 -13.92
C ASN A 8 -4.48 8.13 -13.28
N VAL A 9 -3.57 7.21 -13.01
CA VAL A 9 -3.83 5.96 -12.28
C VAL A 9 -2.96 5.93 -11.03
N VAL A 10 -3.60 5.76 -9.89
CA VAL A 10 -2.95 5.69 -8.59
C VAL A 10 -3.03 4.25 -8.09
N PHE A 11 -1.89 3.67 -7.77
CA PHE A 11 -1.77 2.29 -7.28
C PHE A 11 -1.52 2.28 -5.78
N ASP A 12 -2.25 1.47 -5.01
CA ASP A 12 -1.70 0.97 -3.76
C ASP A 12 -0.54 0.01 -4.06
N VAL A 13 0.23 -0.31 -3.04
CA VAL A 13 1.41 -1.20 -3.14
C VAL A 13 1.11 -2.57 -2.52
N GLY A 14 0.65 -2.60 -1.28
CA GLY A 14 0.28 -3.84 -0.59
C GLY A 14 -0.94 -4.51 -1.24
N ASN A 15 -0.87 -5.81 -1.51
CA ASN A 15 -1.90 -6.60 -2.22
C ASN A 15 -2.33 -6.06 -3.60
N VAL A 16 -1.62 -5.05 -4.13
CA VAL A 16 -1.79 -4.57 -5.50
C VAL A 16 -0.54 -4.87 -6.32
N LEU A 17 0.64 -4.50 -5.85
CA LEU A 17 1.92 -4.76 -6.52
C LEU A 17 2.74 -5.85 -5.83
N VAL A 18 2.70 -5.90 -4.50
CA VAL A 18 3.38 -6.90 -3.69
C VAL A 18 2.41 -7.52 -2.69
N ARG A 19 2.63 -8.78 -2.37
CA ARG A 19 1.81 -9.51 -1.41
C ARG A 19 1.98 -8.92 -0.01
N TRP A 20 0.86 -8.80 0.72
CA TRP A 20 0.82 -8.46 2.12
C TRP A 20 -0.03 -9.48 2.87
N SER A 21 0.59 -10.26 3.77
CA SER A 21 -0.08 -11.34 4.50
C SER A 21 0.35 -11.39 5.97
N PRO A 22 -0.27 -10.57 6.84
CA PRO A 22 -0.01 -10.59 8.27
C PRO A 22 -0.03 -11.98 8.91
N PRO A 23 -0.98 -12.88 8.62
CA PRO A 23 -0.97 -14.23 9.21
C PRO A 23 0.23 -15.07 8.77
N GLU A 24 0.72 -14.90 7.54
CA GLU A 24 1.92 -15.61 7.07
C GLU A 24 3.18 -15.09 7.78
N ILE A 25 3.32 -13.77 7.92
CA ILE A 25 4.41 -13.14 8.67
C ILE A 25 4.46 -13.72 10.09
N VAL A 26 3.30 -13.82 10.75
CA VAL A 26 3.19 -14.43 12.10
C VAL A 26 3.61 -15.89 12.11
N ARG A 27 3.15 -16.71 11.16
CA ARG A 27 3.54 -18.13 11.09
C ARG A 27 5.05 -18.32 10.91
N LEU A 28 5.67 -17.46 10.10
CA LEU A 28 7.10 -17.49 9.86
C LEU A 28 7.91 -17.00 11.07
N THR A 29 7.37 -16.05 11.83
CA THR A 29 8.01 -15.49 13.02
C THR A 29 7.90 -16.41 14.23
N PHE A 30 6.68 -16.92 14.52
CA PHE A 30 6.36 -17.59 15.78
C PHE A 30 6.07 -19.10 15.63
N GLY A 31 6.08 -19.61 14.39
CA GLY A 31 5.76 -21.01 14.10
C GLY A 31 4.25 -21.31 14.10
N HIS A 32 3.93 -22.61 13.99
CA HIS A 32 2.55 -23.07 13.83
C HIS A 32 1.77 -23.25 15.14
N SER A 33 2.41 -23.05 16.30
CA SER A 33 1.78 -23.21 17.62
C SER A 33 0.93 -22.01 18.04
N VAL A 34 1.05 -20.88 17.34
CA VAL A 34 0.28 -19.66 17.62
C VAL A 34 -0.95 -19.57 16.71
N ASP A 35 -2.02 -18.97 17.23
CA ASP A 35 -3.13 -18.53 16.38
C ASP A 35 -2.67 -17.33 15.53
N ALA A 36 -2.41 -17.60 14.25
CA ALA A 36 -1.82 -16.62 13.36
C ALA A 36 -2.73 -15.40 13.10
N GLU A 37 -4.04 -15.59 13.04
CA GLU A 37 -5.00 -14.51 12.82
C GLU A 37 -5.09 -13.61 14.05
N GLN A 38 -5.20 -14.22 15.24
CA GLN A 38 -5.26 -13.46 16.49
C GLN A 38 -3.96 -12.70 16.75
N MET A 39 -2.81 -13.35 16.54
CA MET A 39 -1.50 -12.70 16.71
C MET A 39 -1.26 -11.61 15.67
N ALA A 40 -1.64 -11.83 14.41
CA ALA A 40 -1.57 -10.79 13.38
C ALA A 40 -2.39 -9.55 13.78
N LYS A 41 -3.62 -9.74 14.26
CA LYS A 41 -4.41 -8.63 14.78
C LYS A 41 -3.72 -7.92 15.94
N ARG A 42 -3.12 -8.68 16.88
CA ARG A 42 -2.37 -8.12 18.01
C ARG A 42 -1.18 -7.28 17.56
N LEU A 43 -0.46 -7.69 16.51
CA LEU A 43 0.77 -7.01 16.05
C LEU A 43 0.49 -5.86 15.09
N PHE A 44 -0.46 -6.00 14.16
CA PHE A 44 -0.67 -5.05 13.08
C PHE A 44 -1.84 -4.08 13.31
N SER A 45 -2.72 -4.34 14.29
CA SER A 45 -3.84 -3.42 14.60
C SER A 45 -3.61 -2.59 15.87
N ASN A 46 -2.42 -2.66 16.47
CA ASN A 46 -2.11 -1.89 17.67
C ASN A 46 -1.53 -0.50 17.35
N LYS A 47 -1.43 0.32 18.40
CA LYS A 47 -0.91 1.68 18.28
C LYS A 47 0.54 1.74 17.80
N ILE A 48 1.39 0.75 18.14
CA ILE A 48 2.80 0.72 17.73
C ILE A 48 2.90 0.64 16.20
N TRP A 49 2.16 -0.31 15.58
CA TRP A 49 2.15 -0.46 14.13
C TRP A 49 1.56 0.76 13.42
N LEU A 50 0.48 1.33 13.96
CA LEU A 50 -0.14 2.54 13.41
C LEU A 50 0.78 3.76 13.50
N ASP A 51 1.47 3.94 14.62
CA ASP A 51 2.44 5.03 14.81
C ASP A 51 3.64 4.87 13.86
N LEU A 52 4.11 3.63 13.66
CA LEU A 52 5.18 3.31 12.71
C LEU A 52 4.77 3.60 11.26
N ASN A 53 3.56 3.20 10.85
CA ASN A 53 3.02 3.50 9.51
C ASN A 53 2.73 5.00 9.29
N LYS A 54 2.61 5.77 10.36
CA LYS A 54 2.53 7.24 10.29
C LYS A 54 3.89 7.93 10.37
N GLY A 55 4.98 7.18 10.51
CA GLY A 55 6.31 7.75 10.70
C GLY A 55 6.49 8.53 12.01
N LEU A 56 5.61 8.30 13.00
CA LEU A 56 5.68 8.94 14.32
C LEU A 56 6.74 8.30 15.23
N ILE A 57 7.13 7.08 14.93
CA ILE A 57 8.21 6.34 15.59
C ILE A 57 9.06 5.63 14.54
N SER A 58 10.33 5.36 14.85
CA SER A 58 11.23 4.53 14.03
C SER A 58 10.97 3.04 14.22
N GLU A 59 11.51 2.19 13.33
CA GLU A 59 11.51 0.73 13.48
C GLU A 59 12.19 0.33 14.81
N GLU A 60 13.29 1.00 15.19
CA GLU A 60 13.98 0.76 16.47
C GLU A 60 13.08 1.03 17.68
N GLU A 61 12.39 2.17 17.70
CA GLU A 61 11.42 2.49 18.75
C GLU A 61 10.24 1.51 18.77
N ALA A 62 9.75 1.09 17.59
CA ALA A 62 8.71 0.08 17.50
C ALA A 62 9.15 -1.26 18.10
N ILE A 63 10.37 -1.73 17.79
CA ILE A 63 10.97 -2.93 18.39
C ILE A 63 10.99 -2.82 19.90
N HIS A 64 11.47 -1.69 20.45
CA HIS A 64 11.52 -1.48 21.88
C HIS A 64 10.12 -1.55 22.53
N ARG A 65 9.11 -0.94 21.91
CA ARG A 65 7.73 -0.99 22.38
C ARG A 65 7.11 -2.37 22.26
N TYR A 66 7.36 -3.13 21.19
CA TYR A 66 6.91 -4.49 21.05
C TYR A 66 7.44 -5.38 22.16
N GLN A 67 8.71 -5.19 22.58
CA GLN A 67 9.28 -5.92 23.70
C GLN A 67 8.63 -5.54 25.04
N GLN A 68 8.39 -4.26 25.28
CA GLN A 68 7.84 -3.77 26.56
C GLN A 68 6.33 -3.97 26.71
N GLU A 69 5.56 -3.73 25.65
CA GLU A 69 4.10 -3.68 25.72
C GLU A 69 3.44 -5.01 25.30
N LEU A 70 4.14 -5.82 24.50
CA LEU A 70 3.62 -7.09 23.99
C LEU A 70 4.47 -8.31 24.40
N ASP A 71 5.47 -8.12 25.27
CA ASP A 71 6.35 -9.16 25.79
C ASP A 71 7.07 -9.99 24.70
N LEU A 72 7.37 -9.38 23.55
CA LEU A 72 8.16 -10.04 22.51
C LEU A 72 9.64 -10.04 22.90
N THR A 73 10.34 -11.12 22.62
CA THR A 73 11.80 -11.17 22.74
C THR A 73 12.48 -10.36 21.63
N ALA A 74 13.74 -9.99 21.82
CA ALA A 74 14.52 -9.31 20.79
C ALA A 74 14.65 -10.16 19.51
N GLU A 75 14.77 -11.48 19.64
CA GLU A 75 14.84 -12.41 18.51
C GLU A 75 13.49 -12.45 17.74
N GLU A 76 12.36 -12.51 18.43
CA GLU A 76 11.05 -12.47 17.80
C GLU A 76 10.81 -11.15 17.06
N CYS A 77 11.21 -10.02 17.63
CA CYS A 77 11.14 -8.72 16.94
C CYS A 77 12.02 -8.71 15.69
N CYS A 78 13.26 -9.20 15.76
CA CYS A 78 14.16 -9.29 14.62
C CYS A 78 13.55 -10.17 13.50
N CYS A 79 13.05 -11.36 13.84
CA CYS A 79 12.37 -12.24 12.89
C CYS A 79 11.12 -11.60 12.31
N PHE A 80 10.31 -10.92 13.13
CA PHE A 80 9.09 -10.24 12.70
C PHE A 80 9.38 -9.17 11.63
N PHE A 81 10.27 -8.22 11.89
CA PHE A 81 10.60 -7.17 10.93
C PHE A 81 11.35 -7.69 9.70
N TYR A 82 12.11 -8.77 9.85
CA TYR A 82 12.67 -9.49 8.71
C TYR A 82 11.57 -10.04 7.80
N TYR A 83 10.62 -10.79 8.34
CA TYR A 83 9.56 -11.39 7.52
C TYR A 83 8.54 -10.37 7.01
N VAL A 84 8.30 -9.27 7.72
CA VAL A 84 7.52 -8.13 7.20
C VAL A 84 8.08 -7.65 5.86
N LYS A 85 9.40 -7.61 5.71
CA LYS A 85 10.06 -7.20 4.46
C LYS A 85 10.12 -8.36 3.44
N GLN A 86 10.56 -9.55 3.86
CA GLN A 86 10.86 -10.66 2.94
C GLN A 86 9.64 -11.36 2.34
N THR A 87 8.47 -11.23 2.93
CA THR A 87 7.23 -11.81 2.40
C THR A 87 6.54 -10.96 1.33
N GLN A 88 7.03 -9.75 1.09
CA GLN A 88 6.47 -8.83 0.10
C GLN A 88 6.98 -9.16 -1.31
N ILE A 89 6.51 -10.28 -1.87
CA ILE A 89 6.85 -10.71 -3.23
C ILE A 89 5.89 -10.07 -4.25
N GLN A 90 6.38 -9.80 -5.46
CA GLN A 90 5.55 -9.23 -6.54
C GLN A 90 4.35 -10.11 -6.86
N LEU A 91 3.20 -9.49 -7.09
CA LEU A 91 2.00 -10.15 -7.56
C LEU A 91 2.06 -10.33 -9.08
N PHE A 92 1.59 -11.49 -9.53
CA PHE A 92 1.59 -11.84 -10.95
C PHE A 92 0.76 -10.85 -11.78
N GLY A 93 1.36 -10.32 -12.83
CA GLY A 93 0.71 -9.41 -13.79
C GLY A 93 0.59 -7.96 -13.31
N SER A 94 0.82 -7.65 -12.04
CA SER A 94 0.58 -6.31 -11.49
C SER A 94 1.60 -5.28 -11.97
N VAL A 95 2.87 -5.65 -12.02
CA VAL A 95 3.93 -4.76 -12.54
C VAL A 95 3.79 -4.59 -14.05
N GLU A 96 3.38 -5.62 -14.77
CA GLU A 96 3.07 -5.55 -16.20
C GLU A 96 1.89 -4.61 -16.47
N LEU A 97 0.86 -4.61 -15.63
CA LEU A 97 -0.26 -3.67 -15.71
C LEU A 97 0.22 -2.23 -15.49
N LEU A 98 1.02 -1.99 -14.45
CA LEU A 98 1.64 -0.69 -14.19
C LEU A 98 2.45 -0.21 -15.40
N GLN A 99 3.27 -1.08 -16.01
CA GLN A 99 4.06 -0.77 -17.20
C GLN A 99 3.18 -0.42 -18.42
N LYS A 100 2.10 -1.18 -18.68
CA LYS A 100 1.16 -0.91 -19.76
C LYS A 100 0.51 0.46 -19.61
N VAL A 101 0.02 0.78 -18.41
CA VAL A 101 -0.60 2.08 -18.10
C VAL A 101 0.41 3.21 -18.33
N LYS A 102 1.64 3.06 -17.86
CA LYS A 102 2.72 4.03 -18.05
C LYS A 102 3.08 4.22 -19.53
N GLN A 103 3.23 3.14 -20.28
CA GLN A 103 3.57 3.17 -21.71
C GLN A 103 2.46 3.78 -22.58
N ALA A 104 1.21 3.68 -22.15
CA ALA A 104 0.07 4.32 -22.81
C ALA A 104 -0.01 5.84 -22.54
N GLY A 105 0.91 6.40 -21.74
CA GLY A 105 1.04 7.84 -21.52
C GLY A 105 0.21 8.39 -20.37
N TYR A 106 -0.38 7.53 -19.52
CA TYR A 106 -1.07 7.97 -18.31
C TYR A 106 -0.08 8.37 -17.22
N GLY A 107 -0.46 9.36 -16.40
CA GLY A 107 0.25 9.65 -15.14
C GLY A 107 0.08 8.48 -14.18
N VAL A 108 1.17 8.05 -13.54
CA VAL A 108 1.18 6.87 -12.67
C VAL A 108 1.74 7.23 -11.30
N TYR A 109 0.96 6.99 -10.26
CA TYR A 109 1.31 7.39 -8.90
C TYR A 109 1.14 6.23 -7.93
N ALA A 110 1.86 6.28 -6.79
CA ALA A 110 1.63 5.36 -5.68
C ALA A 110 0.97 6.09 -4.50
N LEU A 111 0.03 5.41 -3.82
CA LEU A 111 -0.55 5.86 -2.56
C LEU A 111 -0.62 4.67 -1.61
N THR A 112 0.29 4.61 -0.63
CA THR A 112 0.47 3.42 0.19
C THR A 112 0.56 3.75 1.68
N ASP A 113 -0.14 2.95 2.49
CA ASP A 113 0.09 2.90 3.93
C ASP A 113 1.29 2.00 4.17
N ASN A 114 2.45 2.60 4.44
CA ASN A 114 3.70 1.86 4.53
C ASN A 114 4.74 2.57 5.42
N VAL A 115 5.66 1.77 5.90
CA VAL A 115 6.80 2.20 6.73
C VAL A 115 7.97 2.59 5.82
N VAL A 116 8.77 3.57 6.23
CA VAL A 116 9.92 4.06 5.44
C VAL A 116 10.87 2.92 5.09
N GLU A 117 11.24 2.08 6.06
CA GLU A 117 12.18 0.98 5.90
C GLU A 117 11.67 -0.12 4.96
N ILE A 118 10.34 -0.32 4.92
CA ILE A 118 9.71 -1.24 3.96
C ILE A 118 9.79 -0.67 2.54
N VAL A 119 9.46 0.60 2.37
CA VAL A 119 9.55 1.28 1.06
C VAL A 119 10.99 1.26 0.53
N GLU A 120 11.98 1.50 1.38
CA GLU A 120 13.39 1.40 1.00
C GLU A 120 13.79 -0.03 0.60
N HIS A 121 13.31 -1.03 1.33
CA HIS A 121 13.48 -2.43 0.96
C HIS A 121 12.86 -2.73 -0.41
N LEU A 122 11.63 -2.30 -0.68
CA LEU A 122 10.96 -2.48 -1.97
C LEU A 122 11.73 -1.79 -3.11
N LYS A 123 12.21 -0.56 -2.90
CA LYS A 123 13.03 0.19 -3.86
C LYS A 123 14.34 -0.51 -4.18
N SER A 124 14.97 -1.14 -3.19
CA SER A 124 16.24 -1.86 -3.37
C SER A 124 16.08 -3.24 -4.00
N THR A 125 14.91 -3.87 -3.80
CA THR A 125 14.65 -5.25 -4.23
C THR A 125 14.01 -5.29 -5.63
N TYR A 126 13.14 -4.33 -5.95
CA TYR A 126 12.34 -4.33 -7.16
C TYR A 126 12.56 -3.07 -8.01
N ASN A 127 12.36 -3.21 -9.31
CA ASN A 127 12.55 -2.14 -10.28
C ASN A 127 11.26 -1.45 -10.73
N PHE A 128 10.13 -1.68 -10.06
CA PHE A 128 8.87 -1.03 -10.41
C PHE A 128 8.74 0.41 -9.85
N TRP A 129 9.43 0.73 -8.75
CA TRP A 129 9.29 2.03 -8.10
C TRP A 129 9.63 3.23 -9.02
N PRO A 130 10.68 3.17 -9.86
CA PRO A 130 10.98 4.24 -10.82
C PRO A 130 9.93 4.46 -11.92
N LEU A 131 8.93 3.58 -12.05
CA LEU A 131 7.84 3.75 -13.00
C LEU A 131 6.83 4.81 -12.55
N PHE A 132 6.77 5.09 -11.24
CA PHE A 132 5.89 6.11 -10.71
C PHE A 132 6.38 7.52 -11.02
N ASP A 133 5.47 8.42 -11.39
CA ASP A 133 5.71 9.87 -11.51
C ASP A 133 5.77 10.55 -10.16
N GLY A 134 5.19 9.91 -9.14
CA GLY A 134 5.23 10.35 -7.76
C GLY A 134 4.59 9.35 -6.81
N ALA A 135 4.82 9.54 -5.51
CA ALA A 135 4.28 8.67 -4.48
C ALA A 135 3.91 9.46 -3.21
N ILE A 136 2.86 9.01 -2.55
CA ILE A 136 2.56 9.33 -1.15
C ILE A 136 2.73 8.06 -0.33
N VAL A 137 3.61 8.12 0.65
CA VAL A 137 3.80 7.10 1.67
C VAL A 137 3.26 7.65 2.98
N SER A 138 2.41 6.89 3.66
CA SER A 138 1.75 7.32 4.91
C SER A 138 2.75 7.80 5.97
N ALA A 139 3.90 7.13 6.10
CA ALA A 139 4.94 7.49 7.05
C ALA A 139 5.62 8.85 6.74
N GLU A 140 5.53 9.35 5.51
CA GLU A 140 6.09 10.66 5.12
C GLU A 140 5.13 11.82 5.41
N VAL A 141 3.82 11.53 5.53
CA VAL A 141 2.78 12.56 5.68
C VAL A 141 1.99 12.44 6.98
N ALA A 142 2.27 11.43 7.80
CA ALA A 142 1.58 11.09 9.06
C ALA A 142 0.06 10.87 8.91
N LEU A 143 -0.39 10.44 7.74
CA LEU A 143 -1.79 10.15 7.39
C LEU A 143 -1.93 8.70 6.95
N LEU A 144 -3.11 8.13 7.16
CA LEU A 144 -3.45 6.77 6.72
C LEU A 144 -4.72 6.77 5.87
N LYS A 145 -4.81 5.88 4.89
CA LYS A 145 -6.08 5.56 4.26
C LYS A 145 -7.04 4.94 5.31
N PRO A 146 -8.34 5.15 5.24
CA PRO A 146 -9.08 5.93 4.24
C PRO A 146 -9.31 7.41 4.63
N GLN A 147 -8.44 8.04 5.43
CA GLN A 147 -8.59 9.45 5.81
C GLN A 147 -8.59 10.33 4.54
N PRO A 148 -9.59 11.22 4.33
CA PRO A 148 -9.66 12.06 3.13
C PRO A 148 -8.39 12.87 2.87
N GLU A 149 -7.69 13.24 3.93
CA GLU A 149 -6.50 14.08 3.89
C GLU A 149 -5.33 13.43 3.14
N ILE A 150 -5.21 12.08 3.15
CA ILE A 150 -4.11 11.41 2.43
C ILE A 150 -4.33 11.44 0.91
N TYR A 151 -5.58 11.30 0.45
CA TYR A 151 -5.93 11.45 -0.96
C TYR A 151 -5.76 12.90 -1.42
N GLN A 152 -6.19 13.87 -0.59
CA GLN A 152 -6.00 15.30 -0.85
C GLN A 152 -4.51 15.67 -0.91
N ALA A 153 -3.67 15.05 -0.07
CA ALA A 153 -2.21 15.23 -0.10
C ALA A 153 -1.63 14.77 -1.44
N LEU A 154 -2.08 13.62 -1.98
CA LEU A 154 -1.68 13.14 -3.30
C LEU A 154 -2.12 14.11 -4.40
N LEU A 155 -3.42 14.44 -4.44
CA LEU A 155 -4.01 15.32 -5.45
C LEU A 155 -3.31 16.69 -5.47
N SER A 156 -3.08 17.28 -4.30
CA SER A 156 -2.44 18.59 -4.17
C SER A 156 -0.94 18.55 -4.50
N ARG A 157 -0.21 17.51 -4.09
CA ARG A 157 1.24 17.41 -4.32
C ARG A 157 1.60 17.32 -5.80
N TYR A 158 0.75 16.66 -6.59
CA TYR A 158 1.00 16.39 -8.00
C TYR A 158 0.06 17.11 -8.95
N ASP A 159 -0.72 18.06 -8.44
CA ASP A 159 -1.70 18.87 -9.21
C ASP A 159 -2.67 18.01 -10.02
N LEU A 160 -3.23 16.96 -9.37
CA LEU A 160 -4.13 16.02 -10.00
C LEU A 160 -5.60 16.46 -9.85
N ASN A 161 -6.36 16.37 -10.93
CA ASN A 161 -7.81 16.55 -10.88
C ASN A 161 -8.46 15.21 -10.40
N PRO A 162 -9.21 15.20 -9.29
CA PRO A 162 -9.85 13.97 -8.81
C PRO A 162 -10.76 13.31 -9.86
N SER A 163 -11.50 14.09 -10.65
CA SER A 163 -12.39 13.55 -11.70
C SER A 163 -11.65 12.94 -12.92
N GLU A 164 -10.33 13.14 -13.02
CA GLU A 164 -9.45 12.59 -14.05
C GLU A 164 -8.50 11.50 -13.48
N THR A 165 -8.75 11.07 -12.25
CA THR A 165 -7.86 10.16 -11.51
C THR A 165 -8.63 8.93 -11.04
N VAL A 166 -8.07 7.73 -11.27
CA VAL A 166 -8.58 6.46 -10.77
C VAL A 166 -7.59 5.84 -9.76
N PHE A 167 -8.13 5.34 -8.65
CA PHE A 167 -7.36 4.69 -7.58
C PHE A 167 -7.61 3.18 -7.56
N LEU A 168 -6.55 2.39 -7.38
CA LEU A 168 -6.58 0.94 -7.30
C LEU A 168 -6.11 0.49 -5.92
N ASP A 169 -6.97 -0.22 -5.18
CA ASP A 169 -6.68 -0.68 -3.81
C ASP A 169 -7.49 -1.94 -3.50
N ASP A 170 -6.92 -2.90 -2.79
CA ASP A 170 -7.60 -4.16 -2.44
C ASP A 170 -8.67 -3.99 -1.34
N MET A 171 -8.54 -2.92 -0.52
CA MET A 171 -9.43 -2.69 0.61
C MET A 171 -10.65 -1.84 0.24
N PRO A 172 -11.88 -2.37 0.39
CA PRO A 172 -13.10 -1.67 -0.05
C PRO A 172 -13.30 -0.32 0.67
N TYR A 173 -12.86 -0.18 1.92
CA TYR A 173 -12.97 1.10 2.63
C TYR A 173 -12.00 2.17 2.10
N ASN A 174 -10.84 1.79 1.54
CA ASN A 174 -9.93 2.72 0.86
C ASN A 174 -10.49 3.17 -0.49
N VAL A 175 -11.08 2.23 -1.24
CA VAL A 175 -11.80 2.52 -2.50
C VAL A 175 -12.92 3.55 -2.24
N GLU A 176 -13.70 3.35 -1.18
CA GLU A 176 -14.76 4.28 -0.81
C GLU A 176 -14.20 5.65 -0.37
N GLY A 177 -13.10 5.67 0.39
CA GLY A 177 -12.41 6.91 0.76
C GLY A 177 -11.95 7.74 -0.44
N ALA A 178 -11.43 7.09 -1.48
CA ALA A 178 -11.05 7.75 -2.73
C ALA A 178 -12.27 8.34 -3.47
N LYS A 179 -13.38 7.60 -3.52
CA LYS A 179 -14.64 8.08 -4.12
C LYS A 179 -15.20 9.32 -3.40
N GLN A 180 -15.08 9.38 -2.08
CA GLN A 180 -15.55 10.53 -1.27
C GLN A 180 -14.80 11.83 -1.59
N VAL A 181 -13.56 11.76 -2.08
CA VAL A 181 -12.81 12.94 -2.54
C VAL A 181 -12.97 13.20 -4.05
N GLY A 182 -13.85 12.45 -4.73
CA GLY A 182 -14.20 12.68 -6.14
C GLY A 182 -13.35 11.92 -7.15
N MET A 183 -12.49 11.00 -6.71
CA MET A 183 -11.75 10.11 -7.60
C MET A 183 -12.64 8.96 -8.08
N ALA A 184 -12.38 8.42 -9.28
CA ALA A 184 -12.79 7.07 -9.60
C ALA A 184 -11.96 6.08 -8.76
N ALA A 185 -12.52 4.92 -8.42
CA ALA A 185 -11.76 3.91 -7.71
C ALA A 185 -12.26 2.50 -8.02
N ILE A 186 -11.32 1.57 -8.17
CA ILE A 186 -11.52 0.16 -8.49
C ILE A 186 -10.98 -0.67 -7.35
N GLN A 187 -11.78 -1.62 -6.86
CA GLN A 187 -11.27 -2.60 -5.91
C GLN A 187 -10.43 -3.62 -6.66
N PHE A 188 -9.16 -3.72 -6.29
CA PHE A 188 -8.21 -4.62 -6.91
C PHE A 188 -8.41 -6.04 -6.37
N GLU A 189 -8.66 -6.99 -7.26
CA GLU A 189 -8.68 -8.43 -6.96
C GLU A 189 -7.49 -9.14 -7.62
N ASN A 190 -7.17 -8.75 -8.87
CA ASN A 190 -6.02 -9.22 -9.62
C ASN A 190 -5.78 -8.31 -10.84
N ALA A 191 -4.60 -8.41 -11.44
CA ALA A 191 -4.21 -7.56 -12.57
C ALA A 191 -5.13 -7.67 -13.79
N SER A 192 -5.65 -8.86 -14.09
CA SER A 192 -6.52 -9.08 -15.27
C SER A 192 -7.90 -8.44 -15.08
N GLN A 193 -8.51 -8.60 -13.91
CA GLN A 193 -9.76 -7.94 -13.56
C GLN A 193 -9.56 -6.41 -13.62
N CYS A 194 -8.51 -5.92 -12.98
CA CYS A 194 -8.24 -4.49 -12.90
C CYS A 194 -7.97 -3.88 -14.29
N GLU A 195 -7.24 -4.59 -15.18
CA GLU A 195 -7.05 -4.15 -16.57
C GLU A 195 -8.38 -4.00 -17.32
N SER A 196 -9.32 -4.93 -17.11
CA SER A 196 -10.65 -4.87 -17.73
C SER A 196 -11.44 -3.66 -17.22
N GLU A 197 -11.49 -3.46 -15.91
CA GLU A 197 -12.23 -2.33 -15.32
C GLU A 197 -11.60 -0.97 -15.65
N LEU A 198 -10.27 -0.88 -15.76
CA LEU A 198 -9.61 0.34 -16.24
C LEU A 198 -10.05 0.69 -17.67
N LYS A 199 -10.22 -0.29 -18.55
CA LYS A 199 -10.76 -0.08 -19.91
C LYS A 199 -12.22 0.37 -19.89
N GLU A 200 -13.04 -0.16 -18.97
CA GLU A 200 -14.44 0.25 -18.79
C GLU A 200 -14.57 1.70 -18.33
N VAL A 201 -13.64 2.19 -17.51
CA VAL A 201 -13.62 3.61 -17.10
C VAL A 201 -12.90 4.52 -18.11
N GLY A 202 -12.55 3.99 -19.30
CA GLY A 202 -12.14 4.76 -20.47
C GLY A 202 -10.65 4.77 -20.76
N LEU A 203 -9.81 3.96 -20.10
CA LEU A 203 -8.41 3.83 -20.47
C LEU A 203 -8.27 2.99 -21.76
N SER A 204 -7.26 3.34 -22.56
CA SER A 204 -6.92 2.63 -23.81
C SER A 204 -5.44 2.23 -23.77
N PHE A 205 -5.18 0.93 -23.63
CA PHE A 205 -3.85 0.34 -23.67
C PHE A 205 -3.89 -1.16 -23.92
#